data_b9afcf6674f9985316bba0f9c819795d
#
_entry.id   b9afcf6674f9985316bba0f9c819795d
#
_cell.length_a   1.000
_cell.length_b   1.000
_cell.length_c   1.000
_cell.angle_alpha   90.00
_cell.angle_beta   90.00
_cell.angle_gamma   90.00
#
_symmetry.space_group_name_H-M   'P 1'
#
loop_
_entity.id
_entity.type
_entity.pdbx_description
1 polymer ?
#
loop_
_entity_poly.entity_id
_entity_poly.type
_entity_poly.pdbx_seq_one_letter_code
_entity_poly.pdbx_strand_id
1 'polypeptide(L)'
;MDTLIALGSAVSFCYSLYATFAIAYDMGQMDMDAAHSHMNQLYYESAGMILTLISLGKFLEARSKAKTTDAISSLVKLTPQTALVRRNGVEQEIPTASIQVGDTILVKTGAAIPADGTVISGQGSVDESALTGESLPVEKQVGDRILSATTCRSGYLEYRAEQVGADTTLSQIIRLVEEAGSSKAPIARLADKISGVFVPIVISIAIITLIVWLLTGNPFSMALKAAVSVLVISCPCALGLATPTAIMVGTGQGAKNGILIKSAESLETAHSVKAVVLDKTGTLTKGIPTVMDVLPEEGVSAETLLSVAYALEQPSEHPLAAAIVTYCKQQNIPLQPAEQFAQTAGQGVSGICNGMHCFGGNQKMMEVHHLSLPSTEKQEAFAKAGKTPLYFAADGKLLGTLTAADPIRQTSRTAVAEFQRMGLDVILLTGDNRLTAEAIAQQAGITHVIADVLPQDKAMQVKQLQADGKKTAMIGDGINDAPALTQADVGIAIGAGTDAAIDSADIVLMRNDLQDAVTAIQLSRATIRNIKENLFWAFCYNAIGIPLAAGVFYPLLNWQLSPMFGSAAMSFSSVFV
;
A
#
# COMPACT_ATOMS: atom_id res chain seq x y z
N MET A 1 0.77 21.19 24.20
CA MET A 1 0.17 20.31 25.24
C MET A 1 1.00 20.30 26.51
N ASP A 2 2.29 20.19 26.43
CA ASP A 2 3.20 20.29 27.59
C ASP A 2 2.99 21.61 28.38
N THR A 3 2.48 22.65 27.71
CA THR A 3 2.15 23.94 28.35
C THR A 3 1.10 23.82 29.47
N LEU A 4 0.04 23.00 29.30
CA LEU A 4 -0.99 22.81 30.33
C LEU A 4 -0.43 22.11 31.56
N ILE A 5 0.42 21.12 31.34
CA ILE A 5 1.10 20.36 32.38
C ILE A 5 2.09 21.26 33.15
N ALA A 6 2.92 21.97 32.39
CA ALA A 6 3.90 22.89 32.96
C ALA A 6 3.21 23.97 33.79
N LEU A 7 2.11 24.52 33.28
CA LEU A 7 1.31 25.53 34.00
C LEU A 7 0.70 24.96 35.28
N GLY A 8 0.05 23.79 35.21
CA GLY A 8 -0.55 23.15 36.39
C GLY A 8 0.47 22.79 37.46
N SER A 9 1.62 22.22 37.08
CA SER A 9 2.71 21.88 38.00
C SER A 9 3.37 23.14 38.60
N ALA A 10 3.65 24.16 37.76
CA ALA A 10 4.25 25.41 38.22
C ALA A 10 3.34 26.18 39.19
N VAL A 11 2.06 26.25 38.87
CA VAL A 11 1.08 26.91 39.76
C VAL A 11 0.99 26.19 41.10
N SER A 12 0.91 24.85 41.12
CA SER A 12 0.88 24.04 42.34
C SER A 12 2.16 24.22 43.17
N PHE A 13 3.32 24.25 42.52
CA PHE A 13 4.61 24.44 43.18
C PHE A 13 4.75 25.86 43.76
N CYS A 14 4.47 26.90 42.96
CA CYS A 14 4.56 28.30 43.42
C CYS A 14 3.60 28.60 44.58
N TYR A 15 2.36 28.05 44.53
CA TYR A 15 1.44 28.19 45.63
C TYR A 15 1.93 27.50 46.91
N SER A 16 2.48 26.29 46.79
CA SER A 16 3.03 25.56 47.93
C SER A 16 4.25 26.28 48.54
N LEU A 17 5.06 26.90 47.67
CA LEU A 17 6.16 27.74 48.13
C LEU A 17 5.65 28.95 48.93
N TYR A 18 4.65 29.64 48.41
CA TYR A 18 3.98 30.73 49.15
C TYR A 18 3.43 30.22 50.50
N ALA A 19 2.67 29.11 50.51
CA ALA A 19 2.11 28.53 51.73
C ALA A 19 3.21 28.17 52.76
N THR A 20 4.38 27.68 52.32
CA THR A 20 5.52 27.39 53.18
C THR A 20 6.08 28.65 53.86
N PHE A 21 6.19 29.77 53.13
CA PHE A 21 6.60 31.04 53.71
C PHE A 21 5.51 31.60 54.66
N ALA A 22 4.21 31.43 54.33
CA ALA A 22 3.11 31.84 55.21
C ALA A 22 3.11 31.06 56.53
N ILE A 23 3.33 29.73 56.48
CA ILE A 23 3.48 28.87 57.66
C ILE A 23 4.62 29.39 58.55
N ALA A 24 5.78 29.68 57.96
CA ALA A 24 6.95 30.18 58.71
C ALA A 24 6.65 31.54 59.36
N TYR A 25 5.94 32.41 58.67
CA TYR A 25 5.52 33.72 59.22
C TYR A 25 4.52 33.57 60.38
N ASP A 26 3.44 32.75 60.22
CA ASP A 26 2.42 32.51 61.21
C ASP A 26 2.97 31.85 62.46
N MET A 27 3.92 30.89 62.30
CA MET A 27 4.65 30.31 63.43
C MET A 27 5.50 31.35 64.17
N GLY A 28 6.09 32.30 63.46
CA GLY A 28 6.81 33.42 64.05
C GLY A 28 5.91 34.38 64.84
N GLN A 29 4.64 34.47 64.47
CA GLN A 29 3.60 35.26 65.19
C GLN A 29 2.88 34.45 66.29
N MET A 30 3.25 33.19 66.52
CA MET A 30 2.58 32.22 67.40
C MET A 30 1.10 31.95 67.06
N ASP A 31 0.69 32.20 65.83
CA ASP A 31 -0.64 31.84 65.30
C ASP A 31 -0.66 30.41 64.74
N MET A 32 -0.85 29.45 65.63
CA MET A 32 -0.78 28.03 65.28
C MET A 32 -1.99 27.57 64.47
N ASP A 33 -3.12 28.25 64.57
CA ASP A 33 -4.34 27.92 63.82
C ASP A 33 -4.19 28.32 62.36
N ALA A 34 -3.67 29.51 62.09
CA ALA A 34 -3.33 29.95 60.73
C ALA A 34 -2.22 29.07 60.12
N ALA A 35 -1.17 28.73 60.84
CA ALA A 35 -0.11 27.85 60.42
C ALA A 35 -0.65 26.45 60.03
N HIS A 36 -1.55 25.86 60.85
CA HIS A 36 -2.19 24.58 60.55
C HIS A 36 -3.08 24.65 59.31
N SER A 37 -3.81 25.76 59.11
CA SER A 37 -4.61 25.99 57.90
C SER A 37 -3.76 25.97 56.64
N HIS A 38 -2.61 26.66 56.66
CA HIS A 38 -1.67 26.69 55.53
C HIS A 38 -0.95 25.34 55.29
N MET A 39 -0.68 24.55 56.35
CA MET A 39 -0.12 23.21 56.22
C MET A 39 -1.03 22.27 55.41
N ASN A 40 -2.34 22.35 55.62
CA ASN A 40 -3.31 21.55 54.88
C ASN A 40 -3.51 22.00 53.41
N GLN A 41 -2.84 23.08 52.97
CA GLN A 41 -2.93 23.65 51.64
C GLN A 41 -1.64 23.47 50.81
N LEU A 42 -0.71 22.65 51.28
CA LEU A 42 0.50 22.30 50.52
C LEU A 42 0.17 21.33 49.37
N TYR A 43 0.61 21.64 48.17
CA TYR A 43 0.40 20.86 46.93
C TYR A 43 1.71 20.38 46.27
N TYR A 44 2.83 20.32 47.03
CA TYR A 44 4.10 19.80 46.50
C TYR A 44 3.95 18.36 46.02
N GLU A 45 3.21 17.52 46.75
CA GLU A 45 2.91 16.16 46.37
C GLU A 45 2.15 16.11 45.03
N SER A 46 1.18 17.00 44.83
CA SER A 46 0.43 17.07 43.58
C SER A 46 1.32 17.48 42.41
N ALA A 47 2.17 18.49 42.59
CA ALA A 47 3.14 18.90 41.57
C ALA A 47 4.13 17.77 41.18
N GLY A 48 4.69 17.09 42.19
CA GLY A 48 5.59 15.95 41.99
C GLY A 48 4.89 14.76 41.33
N MET A 49 3.66 14.46 41.78
CA MET A 49 2.86 13.34 41.23
C MET A 49 2.45 13.59 39.79
N ILE A 50 2.03 14.82 39.43
CA ILE A 50 1.72 15.21 38.04
C ILE A 50 2.94 14.93 37.15
N LEU A 51 4.13 15.41 37.52
CA LEU A 51 5.34 15.22 36.73
C LEU A 51 5.74 13.75 36.63
N THR A 52 5.62 13.00 37.73
CA THR A 52 5.97 11.56 37.78
C THR A 52 5.05 10.73 36.92
N LEU A 53 3.73 10.89 37.06
CA LEU A 53 2.73 10.13 36.29
C LEU A 53 2.80 10.45 34.80
N ILE A 54 3.03 11.71 34.43
CA ILE A 54 3.19 12.10 33.03
C ILE A 54 4.48 11.54 32.46
N SER A 55 5.59 11.57 33.22
CA SER A 55 6.85 10.97 32.80
C SER A 55 6.71 9.46 32.60
N LEU A 56 5.96 8.79 33.50
CA LEU A 56 5.62 7.37 33.34
C LEU A 56 4.76 7.14 32.08
N GLY A 57 3.74 7.97 31.85
CA GLY A 57 2.94 7.92 30.65
C GLY A 57 3.78 8.06 29.38
N LYS A 58 4.65 9.07 29.30
CA LYS A 58 5.59 9.28 28.19
C LYS A 58 6.60 8.13 28.01
N PHE A 59 7.04 7.52 29.11
CA PHE A 59 7.91 6.35 29.05
C PHE A 59 7.19 5.13 28.45
N LEU A 60 5.96 4.83 28.91
CA LEU A 60 5.15 3.74 28.37
C LEU A 60 4.82 3.97 26.89
N GLU A 61 4.51 5.21 26.53
CA GLU A 61 4.32 5.66 25.16
C GLU A 61 5.56 5.40 24.28
N ALA A 62 6.74 5.85 24.71
CA ALA A 62 7.99 5.64 23.99
C ALA A 62 8.30 4.14 23.82
N ARG A 63 8.03 3.34 24.86
CA ARG A 63 8.20 1.88 24.80
C ARG A 63 7.22 1.20 23.85
N SER A 64 5.99 1.66 23.79
CA SER A 64 4.97 1.17 22.83
C SER A 64 5.36 1.51 21.40
N LYS A 65 5.82 2.75 21.16
CA LYS A 65 6.31 3.19 19.86
C LYS A 65 7.54 2.38 19.39
N ALA A 66 8.46 2.06 20.28
CA ALA A 66 9.61 1.23 19.95
C ALA A 66 9.20 -0.18 19.46
N LYS A 67 8.17 -0.79 20.06
CA LYS A 67 7.62 -2.07 19.58
C LYS A 67 6.95 -1.97 18.22
N THR A 68 6.39 -0.83 17.87
CA THR A 68 5.74 -0.61 16.57
C THR A 68 6.77 -0.56 15.44
N THR A 69 8.00 -0.16 15.73
CA THR A 69 9.14 -0.15 14.78
C THR A 69 9.67 -1.57 14.50
N ASP A 70 9.23 -2.59 15.24
CA ASP A 70 9.66 -3.99 15.02
C ASP A 70 9.29 -4.53 13.64
N ALA A 71 8.26 -4.01 12.99
CA ALA A 71 7.90 -4.39 11.63
C ALA A 71 9.02 -4.02 10.63
N ILE A 72 9.54 -2.80 10.71
CA ILE A 72 10.66 -2.32 9.88
C ILE A 72 11.95 -3.06 10.27
N SER A 73 12.20 -3.19 11.58
CA SER A 73 13.39 -3.92 12.08
C SER A 73 13.42 -5.37 11.63
N SER A 74 12.25 -6.01 11.46
CA SER A 74 12.17 -7.38 10.96
C SER A 74 12.54 -7.47 9.47
N LEU A 75 12.19 -6.47 8.66
CA LEU A 75 12.61 -6.39 7.26
C LEU A 75 14.12 -6.17 7.13
N VAL A 76 14.68 -5.26 7.91
CA VAL A 76 16.14 -5.01 7.92
C VAL A 76 16.95 -6.26 8.26
N LYS A 77 16.46 -7.12 9.17
CA LYS A 77 17.12 -8.37 9.56
C LYS A 77 17.14 -9.44 8.48
N LEU A 78 16.40 -9.29 7.38
CA LEU A 78 16.40 -10.23 6.26
C LEU A 78 17.67 -10.14 5.41
N THR A 79 18.38 -9.01 5.42
CA THR A 79 19.64 -8.85 4.69
C THR A 79 20.76 -9.59 5.42
N PRO A 80 21.48 -10.52 4.77
CA PRO A 80 22.63 -11.18 5.36
C PRO A 80 23.78 -10.18 5.57
N GLN A 81 24.61 -10.40 6.59
CA GLN A 81 25.74 -9.52 6.89
C GLN A 81 26.91 -9.71 5.92
N THR A 82 27.06 -10.93 5.39
CA THR A 82 28.13 -11.31 4.46
C THR A 82 27.56 -11.95 3.22
N ALA A 83 28.31 -11.91 2.13
CA ALA A 83 27.99 -12.50 0.84
C ALA A 83 29.21 -13.22 0.24
N LEU A 84 28.99 -14.35 -0.42
CA LEU A 84 30.02 -15.06 -1.16
C LEU A 84 30.06 -14.50 -2.59
N VAL A 85 31.17 -13.86 -2.95
CA VAL A 85 31.34 -13.16 -4.24
C VAL A 85 32.53 -13.74 -4.97
N ARG A 86 32.41 -13.90 -6.29
CA ARG A 86 33.53 -14.28 -7.17
C ARG A 86 34.01 -13.03 -7.91
N ARG A 87 35.25 -12.60 -7.57
CA ARG A 87 35.98 -11.52 -8.27
C ARG A 87 37.26 -12.07 -8.86
N ASN A 88 37.51 -11.82 -10.15
CA ASN A 88 38.70 -12.30 -10.86
C ASN A 88 38.92 -13.83 -10.75
N GLY A 89 37.83 -14.61 -10.72
CA GLY A 89 37.87 -16.07 -10.61
C GLY A 89 38.09 -16.61 -9.19
N VAL A 90 38.29 -15.76 -8.19
CA VAL A 90 38.48 -16.16 -6.78
C VAL A 90 37.20 -15.91 -5.98
N GLU A 91 36.77 -16.94 -5.25
CA GLU A 91 35.63 -16.85 -4.33
C GLU A 91 36.12 -16.26 -2.99
N GLN A 92 35.43 -15.25 -2.53
CA GLN A 92 35.70 -14.59 -1.25
C GLN A 92 34.41 -14.20 -0.55
N GLU A 93 34.40 -14.33 0.76
CA GLU A 93 33.31 -13.83 1.60
C GLU A 93 33.59 -12.37 1.96
N ILE A 94 32.68 -11.48 1.61
CA ILE A 94 32.78 -10.06 1.87
C ILE A 94 31.56 -9.54 2.64
N PRO A 95 31.65 -8.43 3.37
CA PRO A 95 30.50 -7.75 3.95
C PRO A 95 29.51 -7.36 2.84
N THR A 96 28.21 -7.54 3.06
CA THR A 96 27.17 -7.18 2.08
C THR A 96 27.26 -5.71 1.64
N ALA A 97 27.64 -4.81 2.54
CA ALA A 97 27.85 -3.39 2.23
C ALA A 97 29.01 -3.13 1.22
N SER A 98 29.87 -4.12 0.96
CA SER A 98 31.02 -4.02 0.04
C SER A 98 30.74 -4.61 -1.33
N ILE A 99 29.52 -5.09 -1.61
CA ILE A 99 29.08 -5.59 -2.91
C ILE A 99 28.99 -4.41 -3.88
N GLN A 100 29.43 -4.63 -5.12
CA GLN A 100 29.37 -3.65 -6.21
C GLN A 100 28.52 -4.17 -7.36
N VAL A 101 27.95 -3.24 -8.12
CA VAL A 101 27.22 -3.58 -9.34
C VAL A 101 28.18 -4.32 -10.30
N GLY A 102 27.72 -5.44 -10.83
CA GLY A 102 28.50 -6.32 -11.70
C GLY A 102 29.23 -7.47 -10.98
N ASP A 103 29.25 -7.50 -9.65
CA ASP A 103 29.79 -8.63 -8.89
C ASP A 103 28.99 -9.90 -9.19
N THR A 104 29.69 -11.03 -9.29
CA THR A 104 29.06 -12.36 -9.37
C THR A 104 28.89 -12.91 -7.96
N ILE A 105 27.66 -13.07 -7.53
CA ILE A 105 27.30 -13.57 -6.20
C ILE A 105 26.89 -15.03 -6.31
N LEU A 106 27.39 -15.84 -5.36
CA LEU A 106 27.12 -17.28 -5.29
C LEU A 106 26.18 -17.55 -4.12
N VAL A 107 25.06 -18.21 -4.42
CA VAL A 107 24.03 -18.53 -3.41
C VAL A 107 23.85 -20.04 -3.34
N LYS A 108 24.05 -20.60 -2.16
CA LYS A 108 23.86 -22.01 -1.84
C LYS A 108 22.52 -22.20 -1.13
N THR A 109 22.04 -23.43 -1.09
CA THR A 109 20.86 -23.82 -0.33
C THR A 109 20.92 -23.30 1.12
N GLY A 110 19.87 -22.61 1.57
CA GLY A 110 19.76 -22.00 2.89
C GLY A 110 20.35 -20.60 3.02
N ALA A 111 21.06 -20.11 1.99
CA ALA A 111 21.64 -18.77 2.02
C ALA A 111 20.59 -17.68 1.67
N ALA A 112 20.65 -16.56 2.38
CA ALA A 112 19.90 -15.37 2.03
C ALA A 112 20.59 -14.59 0.90
N ILE A 113 19.81 -13.95 0.05
CA ILE A 113 20.26 -13.21 -1.12
C ILE A 113 20.53 -11.76 -0.74
N PRO A 114 21.78 -11.27 -0.89
CA PRO A 114 22.20 -9.96 -0.36
C PRO A 114 21.89 -8.76 -1.26
N ALA A 115 21.69 -8.96 -2.58
CA ALA A 115 21.50 -7.90 -3.56
C ALA A 115 20.59 -8.36 -4.70
N ASP A 116 19.97 -7.43 -5.41
CA ASP A 116 19.15 -7.76 -6.58
C ASP A 116 20.01 -7.99 -7.81
N GLY A 117 19.55 -8.85 -8.72
CA GLY A 117 20.28 -9.11 -9.95
C GLY A 117 19.63 -10.15 -10.85
N THR A 118 20.40 -10.63 -11.83
CA THR A 118 19.95 -11.63 -12.83
C THR A 118 20.80 -12.89 -12.76
N VAL A 119 20.16 -14.05 -12.73
CA VAL A 119 20.82 -15.36 -12.69
C VAL A 119 21.62 -15.58 -13.97
N ILE A 120 22.90 -15.91 -13.84
CA ILE A 120 23.82 -16.17 -14.95
C ILE A 120 24.21 -17.65 -15.07
N SER A 121 24.08 -18.43 -14.00
CA SER A 121 24.38 -19.84 -13.96
C SER A 121 23.66 -20.57 -12.83
N GLY A 122 23.36 -21.84 -13.03
CA GLY A 122 22.70 -22.68 -12.05
C GLY A 122 21.16 -22.63 -12.14
N GLN A 123 20.54 -23.36 -11.24
CA GLN A 123 19.08 -23.38 -11.03
C GLN A 123 18.76 -23.65 -9.57
N GLY A 124 17.65 -23.15 -9.09
CA GLY A 124 17.24 -23.35 -7.71
C GLY A 124 15.88 -22.76 -7.41
N SER A 125 15.37 -23.13 -6.26
CA SER A 125 14.09 -22.66 -5.73
C SER A 125 14.34 -21.60 -4.67
N VAL A 126 13.71 -20.45 -4.82
CA VAL A 126 13.87 -19.26 -3.97
C VAL A 126 12.58 -18.93 -3.27
N ASP A 127 12.66 -18.78 -1.95
CA ASP A 127 11.55 -18.33 -1.10
C ASP A 127 11.53 -16.80 -1.11
N GLU A 128 10.53 -16.24 -1.76
CA GLU A 128 10.28 -14.80 -1.86
C GLU A 128 9.21 -14.32 -0.87
N SER A 129 8.74 -15.20 0.04
CA SER A 129 7.62 -14.92 0.95
C SER A 129 7.81 -13.69 1.84
N ALA A 130 9.06 -13.36 2.17
CA ALA A 130 9.40 -12.19 2.97
C ALA A 130 9.07 -10.85 2.29
N LEU A 131 9.07 -10.82 0.94
CA LEU A 131 8.76 -9.64 0.14
C LEU A 131 7.37 -9.71 -0.49
N THR A 132 7.00 -10.88 -0.99
CA THR A 132 5.74 -11.07 -1.72
C THR A 132 4.61 -11.57 -0.83
N GLY A 133 4.92 -12.21 0.30
CA GLY A 133 3.95 -12.92 1.14
C GLY A 133 3.47 -14.26 0.57
N GLU A 134 4.03 -14.73 -0.56
CA GLU A 134 3.71 -16.04 -1.13
C GLU A 134 4.54 -17.14 -0.48
N SER A 135 3.87 -18.17 0.05
CA SER A 135 4.54 -19.25 0.78
C SER A 135 5.19 -20.31 -0.11
N LEU A 136 4.86 -20.32 -1.41
CA LEU A 136 5.43 -21.29 -2.34
C LEU A 136 6.73 -20.75 -2.93
N PRO A 137 7.85 -21.47 -2.82
CA PRO A 137 9.10 -21.08 -3.43
C PRO A 137 9.00 -21.03 -4.96
N VAL A 138 9.68 -20.07 -5.57
CA VAL A 138 9.69 -19.84 -7.01
C VAL A 138 10.95 -20.46 -7.61
N GLU A 139 10.78 -21.27 -8.66
CA GLU A 139 11.91 -21.81 -9.42
C GLU A 139 12.59 -20.71 -10.21
N LYS A 140 13.92 -20.63 -10.11
CA LYS A 140 14.78 -19.67 -10.81
C LYS A 140 15.79 -20.40 -11.67
N GLN A 141 15.94 -19.90 -12.90
CA GLN A 141 16.88 -20.39 -13.90
C GLN A 141 17.65 -19.23 -14.54
N VAL A 142 18.60 -19.54 -15.42
CA VAL A 142 19.40 -18.53 -16.10
C VAL A 142 18.51 -17.53 -16.86
N GLY A 143 18.73 -16.23 -16.60
CA GLY A 143 17.95 -15.12 -17.13
C GLY A 143 16.87 -14.60 -16.20
N ASP A 144 16.52 -15.33 -15.13
CA ASP A 144 15.50 -14.89 -14.17
C ASP A 144 16.06 -13.84 -13.21
N ARG A 145 15.20 -12.89 -12.84
CA ARG A 145 15.51 -11.88 -11.82
C ARG A 145 15.46 -12.50 -10.42
N ILE A 146 16.39 -12.10 -9.58
CA ILE A 146 16.50 -12.50 -8.18
C ILE A 146 16.49 -11.25 -7.29
N LEU A 147 15.80 -11.35 -6.16
CA LEU A 147 15.58 -10.22 -5.26
C LEU A 147 16.34 -10.38 -3.94
N SER A 148 16.87 -9.28 -3.42
CA SER A 148 17.48 -9.21 -2.09
C SER A 148 16.49 -9.61 -1.00
N ALA A 149 17.01 -10.08 0.14
CA ALA A 149 16.20 -10.54 1.30
C ALA A 149 15.32 -11.77 1.04
N THR A 150 15.47 -12.43 -0.09
CA THR A 150 14.89 -13.75 -0.36
C THR A 150 15.86 -14.85 0.04
N THR A 151 15.41 -16.11 0.13
CA THR A 151 16.24 -17.22 0.60
C THR A 151 16.24 -18.37 -0.40
N CYS A 152 17.40 -18.86 -0.80
CA CYS A 152 17.53 -20.05 -1.63
C CYS A 152 17.14 -21.30 -0.81
N ARG A 153 16.04 -21.96 -1.17
CA ARG A 153 15.54 -23.16 -0.49
C ARG A 153 16.19 -24.44 -1.00
N SER A 154 16.49 -24.51 -2.29
CA SER A 154 17.16 -25.65 -2.90
C SER A 154 17.98 -25.20 -4.12
N GLY A 155 18.99 -25.98 -4.47
CA GLY A 155 19.82 -25.73 -5.63
C GLY A 155 21.02 -24.82 -5.36
N TYR A 156 21.60 -24.31 -6.46
CA TYR A 156 22.75 -23.43 -6.48
C TYR A 156 22.54 -22.38 -7.58
N LEU A 157 22.76 -21.13 -7.24
CA LEU A 157 22.57 -20.02 -8.14
C LEU A 157 23.82 -19.13 -8.15
N GLU A 158 24.27 -18.77 -9.36
CA GLU A 158 25.19 -17.65 -9.56
C GLU A 158 24.45 -16.55 -10.28
N TYR A 159 24.51 -15.34 -9.75
CA TYR A 159 23.83 -14.21 -10.35
C TYR A 159 24.72 -12.96 -10.34
N ARG A 160 24.46 -12.07 -11.28
CA ARG A 160 25.16 -10.79 -11.39
C ARG A 160 24.37 -9.74 -10.60
N ALA A 161 25.04 -9.05 -9.67
CA ALA A 161 24.46 -7.96 -8.92
C ALA A 161 24.18 -6.76 -9.85
N GLU A 162 22.95 -6.27 -9.85
CA GLU A 162 22.49 -5.10 -10.62
C GLU A 162 22.12 -3.93 -9.74
N GLN A 163 21.45 -4.19 -8.59
CA GLN A 163 21.09 -3.18 -7.59
C GLN A 163 21.69 -3.59 -6.24
N VAL A 164 22.42 -2.67 -5.62
CA VAL A 164 23.19 -2.94 -4.39
C VAL A 164 22.95 -1.86 -3.33
N GLY A 165 23.13 -2.21 -2.07
CA GLY A 165 23.03 -1.24 -0.96
C GLY A 165 21.67 -0.56 -0.85
N ALA A 166 21.63 0.76 -0.99
CA ALA A 166 20.41 1.57 -0.88
C ALA A 166 19.44 1.38 -2.06
N ASP A 167 19.93 0.87 -3.20
CA ASP A 167 19.13 0.73 -4.42
C ASP A 167 18.44 -0.64 -4.52
N THR A 168 18.70 -1.57 -3.58
CA THR A 168 18.02 -2.86 -3.57
C THR A 168 16.52 -2.72 -3.33
N THR A 169 15.72 -3.64 -3.89
CA THR A 169 14.27 -3.68 -3.70
C THR A 169 13.88 -3.64 -2.22
N LEU A 170 14.57 -4.40 -1.35
CA LEU A 170 14.33 -4.34 0.09
C LEU A 170 14.58 -2.95 0.67
N SER A 171 15.70 -2.29 0.31
CA SER A 171 16.04 -0.95 0.80
C SER A 171 15.00 0.09 0.35
N GLN A 172 14.49 -0.02 -0.87
CA GLN A 172 13.41 0.81 -1.37
C GLN A 172 12.11 0.58 -0.58
N ILE A 173 11.75 -0.68 -0.28
CA ILE A 173 10.59 -1.03 0.55
C ILE A 173 10.72 -0.38 1.95
N ILE A 174 11.88 -0.54 2.60
CA ILE A 174 12.14 0.05 3.92
C ILE A 174 11.98 1.57 3.87
N ARG A 175 12.57 2.22 2.87
CA ARG A 175 12.47 3.68 2.68
C ARG A 175 11.02 4.12 2.51
N LEU A 176 10.23 3.44 1.67
CA LEU A 176 8.81 3.75 1.46
C LEU A 176 8.00 3.64 2.75
N VAL A 177 8.25 2.60 3.58
CA VAL A 177 7.55 2.43 4.86
C VAL A 177 7.95 3.52 5.87
N GLU A 178 9.22 3.93 5.90
CA GLU A 178 9.72 5.03 6.75
C GLU A 178 9.13 6.38 6.30
N GLU A 179 9.13 6.67 5.01
CA GLU A 179 8.54 7.88 4.43
C GLU A 179 7.04 7.95 4.72
N ALA A 180 6.31 6.86 4.51
CA ALA A 180 4.89 6.78 4.86
C ALA A 180 4.64 7.02 6.34
N GLY A 181 5.45 6.39 7.22
CA GLY A 181 5.34 6.56 8.67
C GLY A 181 5.68 7.96 9.17
N SER A 182 6.56 8.69 8.47
CA SER A 182 6.98 10.06 8.81
C SER A 182 6.08 11.13 8.21
N SER A 183 5.33 10.82 7.15
CA SER A 183 4.43 11.75 6.49
C SER A 183 3.20 12.06 7.36
N LYS A 184 2.68 13.29 7.27
CA LYS A 184 1.50 13.71 8.02
C LYS A 184 0.22 13.52 7.20
N ALA A 185 -0.61 12.59 7.60
CA ALA A 185 -1.96 12.40 7.08
C ALA A 185 -2.84 13.65 7.30
N PRO A 186 -3.82 13.94 6.43
CA PRO A 186 -4.78 15.02 6.61
C PRO A 186 -5.50 14.96 7.97
N ILE A 187 -5.87 13.77 8.44
CA ILE A 187 -6.51 13.59 9.76
C ILE A 187 -5.58 14.00 10.92
N ALA A 188 -4.26 13.81 10.79
CA ALA A 188 -3.29 14.28 11.79
C ALA A 188 -3.20 15.80 11.81
N ARG A 189 -3.21 16.45 10.62
CA ARG A 189 -3.25 17.92 10.50
C ARG A 189 -4.52 18.49 11.12
N LEU A 190 -5.67 17.82 10.95
CA LEU A 190 -6.93 18.21 11.60
C LEU A 190 -6.85 18.08 13.12
N ALA A 191 -6.28 17.00 13.64
CA ALA A 191 -6.07 16.80 15.06
C ALA A 191 -5.15 17.87 15.68
N ASP A 192 -4.06 18.25 14.98
CA ASP A 192 -3.18 19.35 15.39
C ASP A 192 -3.93 20.69 15.45
N LYS A 193 -4.79 20.99 14.47
CA LYS A 193 -5.59 22.21 14.44
C LYS A 193 -6.61 22.25 15.57
N ILE A 194 -7.30 21.14 15.84
CA ILE A 194 -8.25 21.02 16.97
C ILE A 194 -7.51 21.27 18.29
N SER A 195 -6.31 20.67 18.46
CA SER A 195 -5.49 20.87 19.64
C SER A 195 -5.09 22.34 19.86
N GLY A 196 -4.80 23.05 18.78
CA GLY A 196 -4.46 24.49 18.82
C GLY A 196 -5.59 25.37 19.35
N VAL A 197 -6.85 24.99 19.11
CA VAL A 197 -8.05 25.68 19.63
C VAL A 197 -8.41 25.17 21.03
N PHE A 198 -8.22 23.90 21.29
CA PHE A 198 -8.58 23.26 22.55
C PHE A 198 -7.82 23.82 23.76
N VAL A 199 -6.51 24.07 23.64
CA VAL A 199 -5.68 24.57 24.74
C VAL A 199 -6.14 25.93 25.25
N PRO A 200 -6.36 26.97 24.44
CA PRO A 200 -6.94 28.23 24.87
C PRO A 200 -8.31 28.09 25.56
N ILE A 201 -9.18 27.22 25.03
CA ILE A 201 -10.50 26.96 25.62
C ILE A 201 -10.35 26.38 27.03
N VAL A 202 -9.47 25.40 27.20
CA VAL A 202 -9.21 24.78 28.52
C VAL A 202 -8.68 25.80 29.54
N ILE A 203 -7.73 26.64 29.12
CA ILE A 203 -7.20 27.71 29.98
C ILE A 203 -8.35 28.66 30.41
N SER A 204 -9.22 29.03 29.47
CA SER A 204 -10.37 29.86 29.78
C SER A 204 -11.34 29.19 30.77
N ILE A 205 -11.61 27.89 30.60
CA ILE A 205 -12.45 27.11 31.54
C ILE A 205 -11.78 27.06 32.93
N ALA A 206 -10.46 26.86 33.00
CA ALA A 206 -9.73 26.83 34.28
C ALA A 206 -9.84 28.19 35.01
N ILE A 207 -9.68 29.30 34.28
CA ILE A 207 -9.85 30.66 34.85
C ILE A 207 -11.29 30.90 35.30
N ILE A 208 -12.27 30.54 34.49
CA ILE A 208 -13.69 30.65 34.85
C ILE A 208 -13.98 29.79 36.09
N THR A 209 -13.46 28.58 36.16
CA THR A 209 -13.59 27.69 37.32
C THR A 209 -13.04 28.37 38.58
N LEU A 210 -11.82 28.93 38.50
CA LEU A 210 -11.23 29.66 39.62
C LEU A 210 -12.13 30.80 40.11
N ILE A 211 -12.61 31.64 39.20
CA ILE A 211 -13.47 32.79 39.51
C ILE A 211 -14.80 32.32 40.14
N VAL A 212 -15.46 31.34 39.57
CA VAL A 212 -16.74 30.83 40.10
C VAL A 212 -16.58 30.27 41.51
N TRP A 213 -15.51 29.50 41.78
CA TRP A 213 -15.24 28.96 43.10
C TRP A 213 -14.99 30.07 44.14
N LEU A 214 -14.29 31.15 43.77
CA LEU A 214 -14.09 32.32 44.65
C LEU A 214 -15.37 33.07 44.89
N LEU A 215 -16.22 33.29 43.89
CA LEU A 215 -17.49 33.97 43.99
C LEU A 215 -18.53 33.20 44.84
N THR A 216 -18.38 31.87 44.92
CA THR A 216 -19.22 31.02 45.80
C THR A 216 -18.72 30.96 47.23
N GLY A 217 -17.72 31.78 47.61
CA GLY A 217 -17.25 31.93 48.98
C GLY A 217 -16.27 30.84 49.43
N ASN A 218 -15.74 30.04 48.54
CA ASN A 218 -14.77 29.00 48.87
C ASN A 218 -13.35 29.58 49.02
N PRO A 219 -12.46 28.94 49.82
CA PRO A 219 -11.07 29.37 49.99
C PRO A 219 -10.31 29.36 48.66
N PHE A 220 -9.35 30.28 48.50
CA PHE A 220 -8.51 30.38 47.32
C PHE A 220 -7.79 29.05 46.99
N SER A 221 -7.34 28.31 47.99
CA SER A 221 -6.71 27.00 47.85
C SER A 221 -7.61 25.97 47.15
N MET A 222 -8.90 25.96 47.47
CA MET A 222 -9.88 25.04 46.89
C MET A 222 -10.22 25.44 45.45
N ALA A 223 -10.38 26.74 45.20
CA ALA A 223 -10.57 27.28 43.85
C ALA A 223 -9.37 27.00 42.93
N LEU A 224 -8.16 27.17 43.46
CA LEU A 224 -6.92 26.88 42.74
C LEU A 224 -6.81 25.39 42.41
N LYS A 225 -7.12 24.51 43.38
CA LYS A 225 -7.11 23.05 43.17
C LYS A 225 -8.07 22.64 42.06
N ALA A 226 -9.28 23.21 41.98
CA ALA A 226 -10.21 22.94 40.89
C ALA A 226 -9.65 23.39 39.53
N ALA A 227 -9.11 24.60 39.45
CA ALA A 227 -8.53 25.14 38.24
C ALA A 227 -7.34 24.30 37.74
N VAL A 228 -6.42 23.91 38.64
CA VAL A 228 -5.31 23.04 38.32
C VAL A 228 -5.79 21.64 37.87
N SER A 229 -6.82 21.09 38.52
CA SER A 229 -7.41 19.82 38.12
C SER A 229 -7.96 19.87 36.69
N VAL A 230 -8.62 20.97 36.29
CA VAL A 230 -9.08 21.21 34.92
C VAL A 230 -7.91 21.24 33.94
N LEU A 231 -6.84 21.97 34.24
CA LEU A 231 -5.66 22.05 33.38
C LEU A 231 -5.02 20.67 33.16
N VAL A 232 -4.88 19.89 34.23
CA VAL A 232 -4.19 18.60 34.20
C VAL A 232 -5.00 17.55 33.45
N ILE A 233 -6.30 17.39 33.77
CA ILE A 233 -7.13 16.36 33.12
C ILE A 233 -7.38 16.63 31.64
N SER A 234 -7.24 17.87 31.22
CA SER A 234 -7.52 18.29 29.85
C SER A 234 -6.39 18.01 28.85
N CYS A 235 -5.28 17.42 29.29
CA CYS A 235 -4.19 17.10 28.34
C CYS A 235 -4.57 15.93 27.43
N PRO A 236 -4.82 16.11 26.13
CA PRO A 236 -5.05 15.01 25.22
C PRO A 236 -3.70 14.44 24.72
N CYS A 237 -2.87 13.94 25.65
CA CYS A 237 -1.50 13.48 25.36
C CYS A 237 -1.46 12.35 24.32
N ALA A 238 -2.44 11.45 24.34
CA ALA A 238 -2.59 10.35 23.39
C ALA A 238 -2.87 10.81 21.95
N LEU A 239 -3.42 12.00 21.74
CA LEU A 239 -3.81 12.52 20.43
C LEU A 239 -2.62 12.63 19.45
N GLY A 240 -1.46 13.07 19.96
CA GLY A 240 -0.26 13.28 19.14
C GLY A 240 0.36 11.99 18.60
N LEU A 241 0.04 10.83 19.20
CA LEU A 241 0.62 9.55 18.84
C LEU A 241 -0.33 8.57 18.18
N ALA A 242 -1.61 8.66 18.48
CA ALA A 242 -2.63 7.75 17.96
C ALA A 242 -2.54 7.61 16.43
N THR A 243 -2.43 8.74 15.72
CA THR A 243 -2.39 8.74 14.25
C THR A 243 -1.07 8.22 13.69
N PRO A 244 0.13 8.72 14.06
CA PRO A 244 1.39 8.21 13.52
C PRO A 244 1.62 6.73 13.82
N THR A 245 1.27 6.28 15.02
CA THR A 245 1.42 4.87 15.40
C THR A 245 0.53 3.95 14.57
N ALA A 246 -0.75 4.29 14.40
CA ALA A 246 -1.67 3.50 13.59
C ALA A 246 -1.24 3.46 12.11
N ILE A 247 -0.73 4.57 11.56
CA ILE A 247 -0.20 4.63 10.19
C ILE A 247 1.01 3.72 10.06
N MET A 248 1.98 3.82 10.98
CA MET A 248 3.20 3.00 10.96
C MET A 248 2.88 1.50 11.08
N VAL A 249 1.93 1.11 11.94
CA VAL A 249 1.46 -0.29 12.03
C VAL A 249 0.77 -0.71 10.74
N GLY A 250 -0.12 0.13 10.20
CA GLY A 250 -0.84 -0.15 8.97
C GLY A 250 0.09 -0.32 7.77
N THR A 251 1.00 0.62 7.54
CA THR A 251 1.97 0.55 6.43
C THR A 251 2.95 -0.61 6.61
N GLY A 252 3.43 -0.86 7.84
CA GLY A 252 4.30 -1.99 8.14
C GLY A 252 3.60 -3.35 7.94
N GLN A 253 2.32 -3.46 8.30
CA GLN A 253 1.53 -4.67 8.03
C GLN A 253 1.26 -4.84 6.53
N GLY A 254 1.02 -3.73 5.82
CA GLY A 254 0.92 -3.73 4.36
C GLY A 254 2.19 -4.28 3.72
N ALA A 255 3.35 -3.74 4.07
CA ALA A 255 4.65 -4.14 3.53
C ALA A 255 4.95 -5.63 3.75
N LYS A 256 4.64 -6.18 4.92
CA LYS A 256 4.77 -7.63 5.20
C LYS A 256 3.91 -8.52 4.30
N ASN A 257 2.86 -7.96 3.72
CA ASN A 257 1.96 -8.66 2.80
C ASN A 257 2.18 -8.24 1.34
N GLY A 258 3.31 -7.62 1.03
CA GLY A 258 3.63 -7.17 -0.33
C GLY A 258 2.82 -5.96 -0.80
N ILE A 259 2.24 -5.18 0.11
CA ILE A 259 1.47 -3.96 -0.19
C ILE A 259 2.27 -2.76 0.30
N LEU A 260 2.86 -2.01 -0.62
CA LEU A 260 3.69 -0.85 -0.31
C LEU A 260 2.87 0.44 -0.44
N ILE A 261 2.71 1.16 0.64
CA ILE A 261 1.96 2.43 0.70
C ILE A 261 2.96 3.57 0.85
N LYS A 262 3.00 4.48 -0.12
CA LYS A 262 4.02 5.53 -0.18
C LYS A 262 3.83 6.66 0.83
N SER A 263 2.61 6.94 1.24
CA SER A 263 2.35 8.04 2.16
C SER A 263 1.16 7.79 3.08
N ALA A 264 1.15 8.48 4.23
CA ALA A 264 -0.01 8.50 5.11
C ALA A 264 -1.25 9.12 4.44
N GLU A 265 -1.07 10.02 3.49
CA GLU A 265 -2.14 10.63 2.71
C GLU A 265 -2.77 9.62 1.75
N SER A 266 -1.96 8.81 1.05
CA SER A 266 -2.42 7.71 0.19
C SER A 266 -3.20 6.67 1.02
N LEU A 267 -2.70 6.30 2.21
CA LEU A 267 -3.41 5.42 3.14
C LEU A 267 -4.76 6.01 3.56
N GLU A 268 -4.81 7.31 3.91
CA GLU A 268 -6.06 7.98 4.29
C GLU A 268 -7.02 8.11 3.11
N THR A 269 -6.53 8.43 1.92
CA THR A 269 -7.39 8.62 0.75
C THR A 269 -8.01 7.32 0.30
N ALA A 270 -7.27 6.21 0.34
CA ALA A 270 -7.75 4.89 -0.07
C ALA A 270 -8.99 4.41 0.73
N HIS A 271 -9.15 4.79 2.02
CA HIS A 271 -10.34 4.42 2.79
C HIS A 271 -11.62 5.05 2.26
N SER A 272 -11.52 6.19 1.60
CA SER A 272 -12.65 7.02 1.15
C SER A 272 -13.03 6.82 -0.31
N VAL A 273 -12.32 5.95 -1.03
CA VAL A 273 -12.60 5.57 -2.41
C VAL A 273 -14.04 5.06 -2.56
N LYS A 274 -14.70 5.49 -3.66
CA LYS A 274 -16.07 5.11 -4.02
C LYS A 274 -16.15 4.39 -5.37
N ALA A 275 -15.18 4.62 -6.25
CA ALA A 275 -15.09 3.97 -7.55
C ALA A 275 -13.70 3.37 -7.74
N VAL A 276 -13.63 2.18 -8.30
CA VAL A 276 -12.39 1.49 -8.69
C VAL A 276 -12.40 1.35 -10.20
N VAL A 277 -11.42 1.96 -10.85
CA VAL A 277 -11.18 1.84 -12.28
C VAL A 277 -10.10 0.80 -12.49
N LEU A 278 -10.39 -0.23 -13.23
CA LEU A 278 -9.48 -1.32 -13.54
C LEU A 278 -9.01 -1.21 -15.00
N ASP A 279 -7.69 -1.20 -15.21
CA ASP A 279 -7.20 -1.52 -16.54
C ASP A 279 -7.47 -2.99 -16.88
N LYS A 280 -7.53 -3.31 -18.16
CA LYS A 280 -7.71 -4.68 -18.61
C LYS A 280 -6.41 -5.47 -18.54
N THR A 281 -5.42 -5.02 -19.32
CA THR A 281 -4.22 -5.79 -19.66
C THR A 281 -3.23 -5.82 -18.49
N GLY A 282 -2.79 -7.02 -18.10
CA GLY A 282 -1.85 -7.15 -16.96
C GLY A 282 -2.48 -6.93 -15.57
N THR A 283 -3.68 -6.36 -15.50
CA THR A 283 -4.43 -6.07 -14.26
C THR A 283 -5.55 -7.07 -14.06
N LEU A 284 -6.62 -6.98 -14.86
CA LEU A 284 -7.74 -7.92 -14.83
C LEU A 284 -7.38 -9.25 -15.49
N THR A 285 -6.53 -9.19 -16.53
CA THR A 285 -6.03 -10.32 -17.29
C THR A 285 -4.56 -10.62 -16.93
N LYS A 286 -4.04 -11.74 -17.44
CA LYS A 286 -2.65 -12.15 -17.19
C LYS A 286 -1.61 -11.24 -17.86
N GLY A 287 -2.01 -10.49 -18.92
CA GLY A 287 -1.10 -9.70 -19.75
C GLY A 287 -0.29 -10.54 -20.73
N ILE A 288 -0.57 -11.84 -20.79
CA ILE A 288 0.12 -12.80 -21.65
C ILE A 288 -0.94 -13.48 -22.52
N PRO A 289 -1.06 -13.10 -23.81
CA PRO A 289 -1.97 -13.77 -24.73
C PRO A 289 -1.65 -15.26 -24.84
N THR A 290 -2.68 -16.07 -24.97
CA THR A 290 -2.57 -17.52 -25.20
C THR A 290 -3.45 -17.94 -26.35
N VAL A 291 -3.05 -18.98 -27.09
CA VAL A 291 -3.88 -19.58 -28.13
C VAL A 291 -5.04 -20.32 -27.46
N MET A 292 -6.26 -19.95 -27.85
CA MET A 292 -7.50 -20.52 -27.29
C MET A 292 -8.08 -21.62 -28.16
N ASP A 293 -8.18 -21.38 -29.48
CA ASP A 293 -8.70 -22.35 -30.41
C ASP A 293 -7.80 -22.46 -31.64
N VAL A 294 -7.76 -23.67 -32.22
CA VAL A 294 -7.12 -23.99 -33.48
C VAL A 294 -8.22 -24.51 -34.39
N LEU A 295 -8.56 -23.75 -35.43
CA LEU A 295 -9.69 -23.99 -36.29
C LEU A 295 -9.21 -24.12 -37.76
N PRO A 296 -8.76 -25.32 -38.19
CA PRO A 296 -8.38 -25.55 -39.58
C PRO A 296 -9.60 -25.51 -40.50
N GLU A 297 -9.39 -25.07 -41.74
CA GLU A 297 -10.38 -25.17 -42.80
C GLU A 297 -10.57 -26.61 -43.27
N GLU A 298 -11.69 -26.86 -43.99
CA GLU A 298 -12.04 -28.19 -44.45
C GLU A 298 -10.97 -28.77 -45.38
N GLY A 299 -10.44 -29.95 -45.02
CA GLY A 299 -9.35 -30.61 -45.71
C GLY A 299 -7.95 -30.20 -45.30
N VAL A 300 -7.80 -29.31 -44.31
CA VAL A 300 -6.50 -28.91 -43.75
C VAL A 300 -6.30 -29.56 -42.38
N SER A 301 -5.15 -30.14 -42.12
CA SER A 301 -4.84 -30.66 -40.76
C SER A 301 -4.44 -29.55 -39.81
N ALA A 302 -4.78 -29.71 -38.52
CA ALA A 302 -4.32 -28.77 -37.48
C ALA A 302 -2.79 -28.66 -37.45
N GLU A 303 -2.07 -29.72 -37.71
CA GLU A 303 -0.62 -29.73 -37.77
C GLU A 303 -0.05 -28.86 -38.92
N THR A 304 -0.69 -28.89 -40.10
CA THR A 304 -0.33 -28.03 -41.24
C THR A 304 -0.55 -26.55 -40.91
N LEU A 305 -1.69 -26.23 -40.34
CA LEU A 305 -2.01 -24.86 -39.91
C LEU A 305 -1.01 -24.34 -38.86
N LEU A 306 -0.71 -25.15 -37.86
CA LEU A 306 0.22 -24.79 -36.78
C LEU A 306 1.67 -24.70 -37.32
N SER A 307 2.08 -25.56 -38.24
CA SER A 307 3.44 -25.49 -38.83
C SER A 307 3.66 -24.19 -39.62
N VAL A 308 2.66 -23.75 -40.40
CA VAL A 308 2.72 -22.47 -41.13
C VAL A 308 2.69 -21.30 -40.16
N ALA A 309 1.80 -21.33 -39.19
CA ALA A 309 1.71 -20.29 -38.15
C ALA A 309 3.02 -20.17 -37.37
N TYR A 310 3.62 -21.28 -36.97
CA TYR A 310 4.89 -21.28 -36.24
C TYR A 310 6.03 -20.72 -37.09
N ALA A 311 6.12 -21.12 -38.39
CA ALA A 311 7.15 -20.63 -39.30
C ALA A 311 7.08 -19.09 -39.48
N LEU A 312 5.88 -18.57 -39.67
CA LEU A 312 5.65 -17.14 -39.88
C LEU A 312 5.82 -16.29 -38.61
N GLU A 313 5.37 -16.78 -37.46
CA GLU A 313 5.35 -15.97 -36.22
C GLU A 313 6.64 -16.09 -35.40
N GLN A 314 7.48 -17.09 -35.67
CA GLN A 314 8.74 -17.28 -34.95
C GLN A 314 9.69 -16.07 -35.03
N PRO A 315 9.84 -15.36 -36.22
CA PRO A 315 10.67 -14.17 -36.30
C PRO A 315 9.97 -12.88 -35.80
N SER A 316 8.69 -12.93 -35.46
CA SER A 316 7.90 -11.76 -35.05
C SER A 316 8.06 -11.48 -33.57
N GLU A 317 8.23 -10.19 -33.20
CA GLU A 317 8.30 -9.73 -31.81
C GLU A 317 6.90 -9.39 -31.23
N HIS A 318 5.82 -9.62 -31.98
CA HIS A 318 4.49 -9.28 -31.53
C HIS A 318 4.03 -10.21 -30.39
N PRO A 319 3.32 -9.71 -29.34
CA PRO A 319 2.86 -10.56 -28.23
C PRO A 319 1.99 -11.74 -28.64
N LEU A 320 1.15 -11.59 -29.70
CA LEU A 320 0.36 -12.68 -30.25
C LEU A 320 1.22 -13.74 -30.95
N ALA A 321 2.32 -13.33 -31.57
CA ALA A 321 3.31 -14.25 -32.15
C ALA A 321 3.95 -15.12 -31.07
N ALA A 322 4.38 -14.50 -29.96
CA ALA A 322 4.93 -15.23 -28.82
C ALA A 322 3.94 -16.29 -28.27
N ALA A 323 2.63 -15.97 -28.24
CA ALA A 323 1.59 -16.91 -27.85
C ALA A 323 1.53 -18.14 -28.78
N ILE A 324 1.56 -17.91 -30.09
CA ILE A 324 1.52 -18.97 -31.10
C ILE A 324 2.79 -19.83 -31.02
N VAL A 325 3.94 -19.20 -30.95
CA VAL A 325 5.24 -19.88 -30.83
C VAL A 325 5.28 -20.78 -29.58
N THR A 326 4.81 -20.24 -28.45
CA THR A 326 4.76 -21.00 -27.20
C THR A 326 3.81 -22.19 -27.30
N TYR A 327 2.63 -21.98 -27.88
CA TYR A 327 1.66 -23.04 -28.09
C TYR A 327 2.20 -24.15 -29.01
N CYS A 328 2.85 -23.79 -30.14
CA CYS A 328 3.44 -24.76 -31.07
C CYS A 328 4.56 -25.57 -30.42
N LYS A 329 5.40 -24.94 -29.59
CA LYS A 329 6.42 -25.66 -28.81
C LYS A 329 5.80 -26.67 -27.82
N GLN A 330 4.73 -26.29 -27.13
CA GLN A 330 4.01 -27.19 -26.20
C GLN A 330 3.36 -28.38 -26.91
N GLN A 331 2.91 -28.16 -28.17
CA GLN A 331 2.36 -29.24 -29.04
C GLN A 331 3.43 -30.05 -29.76
N ASN A 332 4.74 -29.77 -29.53
CA ASN A 332 5.87 -30.40 -30.21
C ASN A 332 5.82 -30.27 -31.74
N ILE A 333 5.30 -29.16 -32.26
CA ILE A 333 5.28 -28.89 -33.70
C ILE A 333 6.75 -28.60 -34.16
N PRO A 334 7.27 -29.28 -35.21
CA PRO A 334 8.60 -29.01 -35.68
C PRO A 334 8.68 -27.63 -36.36
N LEU A 335 9.71 -26.85 -35.99
CA LEU A 335 9.94 -25.55 -36.61
C LEU A 335 10.55 -25.73 -37.99
N GLN A 336 9.90 -25.14 -38.99
CA GLN A 336 10.42 -24.99 -40.35
C GLN A 336 10.54 -23.50 -40.65
N PRO A 337 11.74 -22.90 -40.66
CA PRO A 337 11.90 -21.46 -40.79
C PRO A 337 11.29 -20.93 -42.09
N ALA A 338 10.59 -19.80 -42.01
CA ALA A 338 10.07 -19.10 -43.18
C ALA A 338 11.25 -18.36 -43.89
N GLU A 339 11.27 -18.46 -45.22
CA GLU A 339 12.15 -17.64 -46.05
C GLU A 339 11.46 -16.34 -46.46
N GLN A 340 12.24 -15.30 -46.79
CA GLN A 340 11.74 -14.01 -47.25
C GLN A 340 10.66 -13.42 -46.31
N PHE A 341 10.90 -13.52 -44.99
CA PHE A 341 9.97 -12.98 -43.99
C PHE A 341 9.80 -11.46 -44.14
N ALA A 342 8.54 -11.01 -44.11
CA ALA A 342 8.17 -9.60 -44.12
C ALA A 342 7.04 -9.35 -43.14
N GLN A 343 7.11 -8.23 -42.44
CA GLN A 343 6.05 -7.78 -41.50
C GLN A 343 5.40 -6.52 -42.03
N THR A 344 4.06 -6.53 -42.12
CA THR A 344 3.27 -5.35 -42.50
C THR A 344 2.58 -4.79 -41.26
N ALA A 345 2.97 -3.58 -40.88
CA ALA A 345 2.46 -2.95 -39.65
C ALA A 345 0.93 -2.86 -39.65
N GLY A 346 0.31 -3.30 -38.54
CA GLY A 346 -1.15 -3.28 -38.36
C GLY A 346 -1.94 -4.28 -39.22
N GLN A 347 -1.28 -5.20 -39.94
CA GLN A 347 -1.92 -6.22 -40.77
C GLN A 347 -1.49 -7.63 -40.40
N GLY A 348 -0.19 -7.92 -40.45
CA GLY A 348 0.33 -9.26 -40.18
C GLY A 348 1.71 -9.50 -40.76
N VAL A 349 2.02 -10.78 -41.03
CA VAL A 349 3.32 -11.30 -41.49
C VAL A 349 3.15 -12.12 -42.76
N SER A 350 4.19 -12.18 -43.57
CA SER A 350 4.25 -12.99 -44.79
C SER A 350 5.64 -13.63 -44.96
N GLY A 351 5.69 -14.71 -45.70
CA GLY A 351 6.94 -15.41 -46.01
C GLY A 351 6.75 -16.62 -46.90
N ILE A 352 7.81 -17.31 -47.23
CA ILE A 352 7.76 -18.56 -47.97
C ILE A 352 7.99 -19.71 -47.01
N CYS A 353 6.99 -20.59 -46.85
CA CYS A 353 7.05 -21.78 -46.01
C CYS A 353 6.95 -23.02 -46.89
N ASN A 354 7.99 -23.85 -46.90
CA ASN A 354 8.04 -25.06 -47.76
C ASN A 354 7.76 -24.78 -49.25
N GLY A 355 8.26 -23.65 -49.78
CA GLY A 355 8.07 -23.25 -51.18
C GLY A 355 6.71 -22.62 -51.48
N MET A 356 5.80 -22.52 -50.53
CA MET A 356 4.46 -21.87 -50.63
C MET A 356 4.53 -20.43 -50.13
N HIS A 357 3.84 -19.52 -50.81
CA HIS A 357 3.65 -18.16 -50.31
C HIS A 357 2.60 -18.15 -49.19
N CYS A 358 3.05 -17.86 -47.95
CA CYS A 358 2.23 -17.90 -46.75
C CYS A 358 1.99 -16.50 -46.18
N PHE A 359 0.80 -16.30 -45.62
CA PHE A 359 0.36 -15.08 -44.99
C PHE A 359 -0.26 -15.42 -43.62
N GLY A 360 0.05 -14.60 -42.63
CA GLY A 360 -0.55 -14.69 -41.28
C GLY A 360 -0.93 -13.31 -40.79
N GLY A 361 -2.16 -13.11 -40.26
CA GLY A 361 -2.54 -11.82 -39.76
C GLY A 361 -4.04 -11.62 -39.54
N ASN A 362 -4.44 -10.35 -39.46
CA ASN A 362 -5.82 -9.95 -39.23
C ASN A 362 -6.64 -9.95 -40.53
N GLN A 363 -7.91 -9.57 -40.41
CA GLN A 363 -8.85 -9.48 -41.54
C GLN A 363 -8.32 -8.63 -42.69
N LYS A 364 -7.68 -7.46 -42.39
CA LYS A 364 -7.15 -6.56 -43.42
C LYS A 364 -6.07 -7.22 -44.29
N MET A 365 -5.20 -8.03 -43.67
CA MET A 365 -4.17 -8.80 -44.41
C MET A 365 -4.81 -9.74 -45.43
N MET A 366 -5.86 -10.42 -45.02
CA MET A 366 -6.56 -11.38 -45.90
C MET A 366 -7.32 -10.66 -47.04
N GLU A 367 -7.94 -9.51 -46.74
CA GLU A 367 -8.64 -8.69 -47.76
C GLU A 367 -7.67 -8.16 -48.83
N VAL A 368 -6.47 -7.71 -48.43
CA VAL A 368 -5.43 -7.25 -49.37
C VAL A 368 -4.99 -8.38 -50.33
N HIS A 369 -5.00 -9.63 -49.85
CA HIS A 369 -4.66 -10.79 -50.65
C HIS A 369 -5.88 -11.49 -51.29
N HIS A 370 -7.04 -10.86 -51.28
CA HIS A 370 -8.29 -11.34 -51.87
C HIS A 370 -8.74 -12.73 -51.39
N LEU A 371 -8.47 -13.03 -50.11
CA LEU A 371 -8.79 -14.30 -49.48
C LEU A 371 -10.20 -14.27 -48.88
N SER A 372 -10.98 -15.35 -49.08
CA SER A 372 -12.27 -15.49 -48.47
C SER A 372 -12.14 -15.81 -47.00
N LEU A 373 -12.75 -14.99 -46.17
CA LEU A 373 -12.78 -15.14 -44.71
C LEU A 373 -14.00 -15.94 -44.24
N PRO A 374 -13.98 -16.52 -43.04
CA PRO A 374 -15.14 -17.07 -42.38
C PRO A 374 -16.28 -16.04 -42.29
N SER A 375 -17.53 -16.53 -42.21
CA SER A 375 -18.72 -15.66 -42.15
C SER A 375 -18.62 -14.61 -41.03
N THR A 376 -19.20 -13.44 -41.25
CA THR A 376 -19.26 -12.34 -40.27
C THR A 376 -19.81 -12.80 -38.93
N GLU A 377 -20.79 -13.72 -38.91
CA GLU A 377 -21.31 -14.31 -37.68
C GLU A 377 -20.27 -15.05 -36.86
N LYS A 378 -19.35 -15.79 -37.49
CA LYS A 378 -18.22 -16.45 -36.77
C LYS A 378 -17.24 -15.43 -36.21
N GLN A 379 -16.94 -14.36 -36.97
CA GLN A 379 -16.05 -13.30 -36.52
C GLN A 379 -16.63 -12.55 -35.31
N GLU A 380 -17.93 -12.23 -35.35
CA GLU A 380 -18.65 -11.63 -34.21
C GLU A 380 -18.69 -12.58 -32.99
N ALA A 381 -18.82 -13.89 -33.22
CA ALA A 381 -18.78 -14.87 -32.15
C ALA A 381 -17.43 -14.89 -31.43
N PHE A 382 -16.30 -14.75 -32.14
CA PHE A 382 -14.98 -14.63 -31.55
C PHE A 382 -14.88 -13.34 -30.71
N ALA A 383 -15.29 -12.20 -31.26
CA ALA A 383 -15.28 -10.93 -30.55
C ALA A 383 -16.16 -10.98 -29.28
N LYS A 384 -17.35 -11.56 -29.35
CA LYS A 384 -18.25 -11.78 -28.20
C LYS A 384 -17.66 -12.73 -27.14
N ALA A 385 -16.74 -13.61 -27.55
CA ALA A 385 -15.99 -14.48 -26.63
C ALA A 385 -14.71 -13.84 -26.09
N GLY A 386 -14.41 -12.59 -26.45
CA GLY A 386 -13.17 -11.90 -26.07
C GLY A 386 -11.91 -12.45 -26.76
N LYS A 387 -12.05 -13.10 -27.92
CA LYS A 387 -10.97 -13.74 -28.66
C LYS A 387 -10.60 -12.92 -29.90
N THR A 388 -9.31 -12.79 -30.16
CA THR A 388 -8.76 -12.16 -31.37
C THR A 388 -8.47 -13.22 -32.40
N PRO A 389 -9.16 -13.23 -33.55
CA PRO A 389 -8.86 -14.17 -34.61
C PRO A 389 -7.63 -13.74 -35.40
N LEU A 390 -6.76 -14.71 -35.71
CA LEU A 390 -5.59 -14.61 -36.57
C LEU A 390 -5.76 -15.64 -37.70
N TYR A 391 -5.74 -15.17 -38.93
CA TYR A 391 -5.98 -15.97 -40.12
C TYR A 391 -4.66 -16.36 -40.75
N PHE A 392 -4.54 -17.60 -41.20
CA PHE A 392 -3.36 -18.12 -41.91
C PHE A 392 -3.73 -18.70 -43.26
N ALA A 393 -2.96 -18.37 -44.26
CA ALA A 393 -3.20 -18.79 -45.65
C ALA A 393 -1.88 -19.20 -46.33
N ALA A 394 -1.99 -20.07 -47.35
CA ALA A 394 -0.91 -20.47 -48.21
C ALA A 394 -1.40 -20.54 -49.64
N ASP A 395 -0.60 -20.06 -50.62
CA ASP A 395 -0.85 -20.08 -52.06
C ASP A 395 -2.28 -19.67 -52.44
N GLY A 396 -2.79 -18.57 -51.79
CA GLY A 396 -4.09 -18.01 -52.09
C GLY A 396 -5.28 -18.77 -51.47
N LYS A 397 -5.04 -19.74 -50.57
CA LYS A 397 -6.10 -20.48 -49.86
C LYS A 397 -5.97 -20.28 -48.34
N LEU A 398 -7.09 -20.04 -47.70
CA LEU A 398 -7.17 -20.00 -46.25
C LEU A 398 -6.90 -21.39 -45.67
N LEU A 399 -5.91 -21.49 -44.78
CA LEU A 399 -5.59 -22.73 -44.04
C LEU A 399 -6.42 -22.88 -42.79
N GLY A 400 -6.75 -21.79 -42.16
CA GLY A 400 -7.53 -21.80 -40.94
C GLY A 400 -7.34 -20.53 -40.09
N THR A 401 -7.95 -20.58 -38.92
CA THR A 401 -7.96 -19.48 -37.94
C THR A 401 -7.40 -19.98 -36.62
N LEU A 402 -6.46 -19.24 -36.05
CA LEU A 402 -6.08 -19.36 -34.64
C LEU A 402 -6.77 -18.23 -33.87
N THR A 403 -7.34 -18.54 -32.72
CA THR A 403 -7.83 -17.48 -31.83
C THR A 403 -6.89 -17.34 -30.65
N ALA A 404 -6.58 -16.11 -30.32
CA ALA A 404 -5.80 -15.79 -29.13
C ALA A 404 -6.60 -14.87 -28.21
N ALA A 405 -6.43 -15.04 -26.92
CA ALA A 405 -6.99 -14.14 -25.90
C ALA A 405 -6.01 -13.99 -24.76
N ASP A 406 -6.12 -12.88 -24.07
CA ASP A 406 -5.46 -12.65 -22.78
C ASP A 406 -6.43 -13.09 -21.67
N PRO A 407 -6.22 -14.26 -21.05
CA PRO A 407 -7.18 -14.84 -20.12
C PRO A 407 -7.29 -14.01 -18.83
N ILE A 408 -8.51 -13.90 -18.32
CA ILE A 408 -8.77 -13.32 -17.00
C ILE A 408 -8.03 -14.14 -15.93
N ARG A 409 -7.45 -13.45 -14.93
CA ARG A 409 -6.85 -14.12 -13.77
C ARG A 409 -7.93 -14.81 -12.96
N GLN A 410 -7.61 -15.94 -12.36
CA GLN A 410 -8.57 -16.70 -11.55
C GLN A 410 -9.11 -15.89 -10.36
N THR A 411 -8.28 -15.03 -9.79
CA THR A 411 -8.62 -14.19 -8.63
C THR A 411 -9.40 -12.92 -9.00
N SER A 412 -9.39 -12.48 -10.26
CA SER A 412 -10.01 -11.21 -10.68
C SER A 412 -11.51 -11.17 -10.40
N ARG A 413 -12.25 -12.24 -10.71
CA ARG A 413 -13.69 -12.29 -10.43
C ARG A 413 -14.01 -12.18 -8.94
N THR A 414 -13.20 -12.83 -8.10
CA THR A 414 -13.36 -12.75 -6.65
C THR A 414 -13.05 -11.35 -6.14
N ALA A 415 -11.98 -10.73 -6.63
CA ALA A 415 -11.60 -9.37 -6.27
C ALA A 415 -12.67 -8.34 -6.66
N VAL A 416 -13.23 -8.44 -7.87
CA VAL A 416 -14.34 -7.59 -8.33
C VAL A 416 -15.56 -7.74 -7.42
N ALA A 417 -15.95 -8.97 -7.09
CA ALA A 417 -17.07 -9.22 -6.17
C ALA A 417 -16.82 -8.64 -4.77
N GLU A 418 -15.57 -8.68 -4.28
CA GLU A 418 -15.21 -8.07 -3.00
C GLU A 418 -15.29 -6.53 -3.05
N PHE A 419 -14.79 -5.88 -4.12
CA PHE A 419 -14.95 -4.44 -4.29
C PHE A 419 -16.43 -4.03 -4.27
N GLN A 420 -17.29 -4.78 -5.00
CA GLN A 420 -18.73 -4.54 -5.02
C GLN A 420 -19.38 -4.75 -3.65
N ARG A 421 -18.98 -5.79 -2.89
CA ARG A 421 -19.41 -5.99 -1.49
C ARG A 421 -19.00 -4.85 -0.56
N MET A 422 -17.85 -4.24 -0.82
CA MET A 422 -17.37 -3.06 -0.08
C MET A 422 -18.14 -1.78 -0.43
N GLY A 423 -19.11 -1.85 -1.38
CA GLY A 423 -19.91 -0.73 -1.85
C GLY A 423 -19.17 0.19 -2.82
N LEU A 424 -18.19 -0.36 -3.57
CA LEU A 424 -17.42 0.37 -4.57
C LEU A 424 -18.01 0.12 -5.97
N ASP A 425 -18.10 1.17 -6.78
CA ASP A 425 -18.40 1.06 -8.20
C ASP A 425 -17.16 0.52 -8.92
N VAL A 426 -17.28 -0.58 -9.64
CA VAL A 426 -16.19 -1.17 -10.41
C VAL A 426 -16.36 -0.88 -11.89
N ILE A 427 -15.35 -0.27 -12.50
CA ILE A 427 -15.37 0.21 -13.87
C ILE A 427 -14.18 -0.40 -14.61
N LEU A 428 -14.44 -1.04 -15.75
CA LEU A 428 -13.40 -1.49 -16.67
C LEU A 428 -13.05 -0.36 -17.64
N LEU A 429 -11.77 0.00 -17.72
CA LEU A 429 -11.22 1.01 -18.63
C LEU A 429 -10.23 0.33 -19.58
N THR A 430 -10.49 0.35 -20.90
CA THR A 430 -9.65 -0.34 -21.88
C THR A 430 -9.62 0.35 -23.24
N GLY A 431 -8.51 0.16 -23.97
CA GLY A 431 -8.40 0.54 -25.37
C GLY A 431 -9.03 -0.45 -26.36
N ASP A 432 -9.49 -1.60 -25.87
CA ASP A 432 -10.15 -2.59 -26.73
C ASP A 432 -11.48 -2.06 -27.28
N ASN A 433 -11.91 -2.67 -28.39
CA ASN A 433 -13.26 -2.42 -28.90
C ASN A 433 -14.34 -2.84 -27.90
N ARG A 434 -15.49 -2.20 -28.00
CA ARG A 434 -16.60 -2.35 -27.06
C ARG A 434 -17.07 -3.80 -26.87
N LEU A 435 -17.15 -4.58 -27.94
CA LEU A 435 -17.62 -5.98 -27.87
C LEU A 435 -16.69 -6.86 -27.04
N THR A 436 -15.39 -6.74 -27.28
CA THR A 436 -14.38 -7.49 -26.52
C THR A 436 -14.34 -7.04 -25.04
N ALA A 437 -14.43 -5.73 -24.81
CA ALA A 437 -14.44 -5.17 -23.46
C ALA A 437 -15.67 -5.64 -22.65
N GLU A 438 -16.86 -5.63 -23.24
CA GLU A 438 -18.10 -6.12 -22.61
C GLU A 438 -18.04 -7.62 -22.31
N ALA A 439 -17.45 -8.43 -23.22
CA ALA A 439 -17.27 -9.85 -22.99
C ALA A 439 -16.37 -10.15 -21.78
N ILE A 440 -15.27 -9.44 -21.66
CA ILE A 440 -14.34 -9.58 -20.53
C ILE A 440 -14.97 -9.07 -19.23
N ALA A 441 -15.67 -7.93 -19.29
CA ALA A 441 -16.39 -7.37 -18.14
C ALA A 441 -17.44 -8.35 -17.60
N GLN A 442 -18.21 -8.97 -18.50
CA GLN A 442 -19.21 -9.98 -18.12
C GLN A 442 -18.56 -11.18 -17.40
N GLN A 443 -17.44 -11.68 -17.91
CA GLN A 443 -16.69 -12.78 -17.28
C GLN A 443 -16.21 -12.40 -15.88
N ALA A 444 -15.78 -11.14 -15.69
CA ALA A 444 -15.30 -10.62 -14.41
C ALA A 444 -16.44 -10.20 -13.46
N GLY A 445 -17.68 -10.07 -13.95
CA GLY A 445 -18.82 -9.56 -13.17
C GLY A 445 -18.88 -8.03 -13.07
N ILE A 446 -18.28 -7.31 -14.03
CA ILE A 446 -18.27 -5.84 -14.12
C ILE A 446 -19.40 -5.40 -15.04
N THR A 447 -20.17 -4.39 -14.63
CA THR A 447 -21.29 -3.85 -15.42
C THR A 447 -20.96 -2.54 -16.13
N HIS A 448 -20.00 -1.77 -15.60
CA HIS A 448 -19.60 -0.48 -16.16
C HIS A 448 -18.33 -0.64 -17.00
N VAL A 449 -18.44 -0.31 -18.30
CA VAL A 449 -17.32 -0.46 -19.25
C VAL A 449 -17.10 0.85 -19.99
N ILE A 450 -15.85 1.30 -20.03
CA ILE A 450 -15.37 2.42 -20.84
C ILE A 450 -14.36 1.82 -21.83
N ALA A 451 -14.79 1.61 -23.07
CA ALA A 451 -14.03 0.98 -24.14
C ALA A 451 -13.53 2.00 -25.18
N ASP A 452 -12.70 1.56 -26.12
CA ASP A 452 -12.16 2.36 -27.23
C ASP A 452 -11.36 3.61 -26.76
N VAL A 453 -10.71 3.53 -25.59
CA VAL A 453 -9.97 4.67 -24.98
C VAL A 453 -8.50 4.60 -25.37
N LEU A 454 -7.99 5.67 -25.98
CA LEU A 454 -6.56 5.77 -26.27
C LEU A 454 -5.75 5.91 -24.96
N PRO A 455 -4.50 5.42 -24.91
CA PRO A 455 -3.69 5.48 -23.68
C PRO A 455 -3.59 6.89 -23.08
N GLN A 456 -3.44 7.92 -23.91
CA GLN A 456 -3.38 9.32 -23.49
C GLN A 456 -4.70 9.85 -22.90
N ASP A 457 -5.84 9.25 -23.25
CA ASP A 457 -7.17 9.71 -22.83
C ASP A 457 -7.65 9.00 -21.55
N LYS A 458 -6.96 7.95 -21.08
CA LYS A 458 -7.31 7.24 -19.84
C LYS A 458 -7.35 8.18 -18.63
N ALA A 459 -6.39 9.08 -18.49
CA ALA A 459 -6.36 10.07 -17.42
C ALA A 459 -7.57 11.01 -17.45
N MET A 460 -8.05 11.39 -18.65
CA MET A 460 -9.22 12.23 -18.81
C MET A 460 -10.50 11.51 -18.37
N GLN A 461 -10.63 10.21 -18.64
CA GLN A 461 -11.76 9.39 -18.15
C GLN A 461 -11.79 9.32 -16.62
N VAL A 462 -10.63 9.11 -15.99
CA VAL A 462 -10.51 9.14 -14.51
C VAL A 462 -10.93 10.50 -13.96
N LYS A 463 -10.44 11.59 -14.57
CA LYS A 463 -10.80 12.97 -14.19
C LYS A 463 -12.31 13.25 -14.30
N GLN A 464 -12.96 12.68 -15.30
CA GLN A 464 -14.41 12.82 -15.48
C GLN A 464 -15.18 12.13 -14.35
N LEU A 465 -14.78 10.93 -13.95
CA LEU A 465 -15.37 10.22 -12.80
C LEU A 465 -15.18 10.99 -11.49
N GLN A 466 -14.03 11.65 -11.31
CA GLN A 466 -13.77 12.51 -10.15
C GLN A 466 -14.68 13.76 -10.15
N ALA A 467 -14.96 14.33 -11.32
CA ALA A 467 -15.86 15.47 -11.45
C ALA A 467 -17.30 15.16 -11.03
N ASP A 468 -17.72 13.89 -11.12
CA ASP A 468 -19.02 13.40 -10.60
C ASP A 468 -19.03 13.27 -9.05
N GLY A 469 -17.99 13.73 -8.37
CA GLY A 469 -17.87 13.70 -6.91
C GLY A 469 -17.50 12.35 -6.32
N LYS A 470 -17.04 11.40 -7.13
CA LYS A 470 -16.58 10.09 -6.68
C LYS A 470 -15.07 10.08 -6.50
N LYS A 471 -14.59 9.84 -5.29
CA LYS A 471 -13.18 9.52 -5.09
C LYS A 471 -12.84 8.21 -5.78
N THR A 472 -11.87 8.26 -6.66
CA THR A 472 -11.56 7.19 -7.61
C THR A 472 -10.18 6.59 -7.35
N ALA A 473 -10.11 5.26 -7.26
CA ALA A 473 -8.85 4.53 -7.35
C ALA A 473 -8.67 4.03 -8.79
N MET A 474 -7.49 4.22 -9.37
CA MET A 474 -7.06 3.59 -10.62
C MET A 474 -6.12 2.44 -10.32
N ILE A 475 -6.37 1.27 -10.90
CA ILE A 475 -5.54 0.08 -10.75
C ILE A 475 -5.03 -0.33 -12.14
N GLY A 476 -3.71 -0.42 -12.30
CA GLY A 476 -3.04 -0.73 -13.57
C GLY A 476 -1.65 -1.33 -13.37
N ASP A 477 -0.98 -1.68 -14.46
CA ASP A 477 0.40 -2.22 -14.44
C ASP A 477 1.50 -1.14 -14.39
N GLY A 478 1.13 0.12 -14.54
CA GLY A 478 2.00 1.29 -14.43
C GLY A 478 2.77 1.66 -15.70
N ILE A 479 2.89 0.79 -16.70
CA ILE A 479 3.67 1.09 -17.90
C ILE A 479 2.89 2.04 -18.82
N ASN A 480 1.66 1.68 -19.15
CA ASN A 480 0.79 2.46 -20.04
C ASN A 480 -0.19 3.36 -19.27
N ASP A 481 -0.37 3.11 -17.99
CA ASP A 481 -1.38 3.72 -17.15
C ASP A 481 -0.85 4.81 -16.20
N ALA A 482 0.47 5.07 -16.23
CA ALA A 482 1.11 6.05 -15.34
C ALA A 482 0.38 7.40 -15.26
N PRO A 483 -0.08 8.01 -16.38
CA PRO A 483 -0.84 9.25 -16.31
C PRO A 483 -2.21 9.09 -15.62
N ALA A 484 -2.87 7.94 -15.79
CA ALA A 484 -4.17 7.67 -15.17
C ALA A 484 -4.03 7.32 -13.67
N LEU A 485 -2.97 6.60 -13.31
CA LEU A 485 -2.59 6.32 -11.91
C LEU A 485 -2.32 7.61 -11.15
N THR A 486 -1.52 8.50 -11.74
CA THR A 486 -1.20 9.82 -11.14
C THR A 486 -2.43 10.74 -11.07
N GLN A 487 -3.36 10.67 -12.03
CA GLN A 487 -4.60 11.48 -12.05
C GLN A 487 -5.61 11.03 -11.00
N ALA A 488 -5.66 9.76 -10.66
CA ALA A 488 -6.61 9.21 -9.69
C ALA A 488 -6.40 9.81 -8.28
N ASP A 489 -7.43 9.74 -7.41
CA ASP A 489 -7.25 10.09 -6.00
C ASP A 489 -6.31 9.10 -5.29
N VAL A 490 -6.26 7.85 -5.78
CA VAL A 490 -5.30 6.83 -5.37
C VAL A 490 -4.92 5.99 -6.59
N GLY A 491 -3.66 6.04 -6.99
CA GLY A 491 -3.09 5.14 -7.98
C GLY A 491 -2.57 3.86 -7.31
N ILE A 492 -2.97 2.69 -7.82
CA ILE A 492 -2.52 1.38 -7.34
C ILE A 492 -1.86 0.64 -8.49
N ALA A 493 -0.55 0.42 -8.41
CA ALA A 493 0.20 -0.35 -9.40
C ALA A 493 0.26 -1.83 -9.00
N ILE A 494 -0.01 -2.72 -9.95
CA ILE A 494 0.09 -4.17 -9.78
C ILE A 494 1.41 -4.66 -10.38
N GLY A 495 2.14 -5.49 -9.62
CA GLY A 495 3.39 -6.07 -10.06
C GLY A 495 4.54 -5.05 -10.09
N ALA A 496 5.32 -4.98 -9.04
CA ALA A 496 6.43 -4.04 -8.87
C ALA A 496 7.61 -4.28 -9.84
N GLY A 497 7.31 -4.67 -11.08
CA GLY A 497 8.33 -5.02 -12.08
C GLY A 497 9.02 -3.84 -12.76
N THR A 498 8.48 -2.61 -12.65
CA THR A 498 9.03 -1.44 -13.35
C THR A 498 9.15 -0.24 -12.42
N ASP A 499 10.27 0.47 -12.52
CA ASP A 499 10.51 1.72 -11.77
C ASP A 499 9.40 2.76 -12.06
N ALA A 500 8.88 2.80 -13.30
CA ALA A 500 7.79 3.68 -13.70
C ALA A 500 6.48 3.43 -12.94
N ALA A 501 6.16 2.17 -12.64
CA ALA A 501 4.99 1.80 -11.83
C ALA A 501 5.16 2.26 -10.38
N ILE A 502 6.38 2.05 -9.85
CA ILE A 502 6.72 2.49 -8.50
C ILE A 502 6.62 4.02 -8.42
N ASP A 503 7.07 4.77 -9.41
CA ASP A 503 7.09 6.24 -9.35
C ASP A 503 5.69 6.87 -9.45
N SER A 504 4.80 6.30 -10.27
CA SER A 504 3.49 6.91 -10.60
C SER A 504 2.33 6.52 -9.69
N ALA A 505 2.45 5.44 -8.90
CA ALA A 505 1.38 4.98 -8.04
C ALA A 505 1.55 5.41 -6.58
N ASP A 506 0.45 5.54 -5.84
CA ASP A 506 0.40 5.78 -4.40
C ASP A 506 0.57 4.50 -3.57
N ILE A 507 0.09 3.39 -4.12
CA ILE A 507 0.19 2.05 -3.53
C ILE A 507 0.77 1.12 -4.60
N VAL A 508 1.78 0.35 -4.23
CA VAL A 508 2.44 -0.62 -5.11
C VAL A 508 2.23 -2.02 -4.55
N LEU A 509 1.72 -2.90 -5.38
CA LEU A 509 1.49 -4.31 -5.05
C LEU A 509 2.66 -5.12 -5.59
N MET A 510 3.38 -5.81 -4.72
CA MET A 510 4.52 -6.65 -5.10
C MET A 510 4.09 -7.87 -5.91
N ARG A 511 2.93 -8.42 -5.58
CA ARG A 511 2.32 -9.52 -6.32
C ARG A 511 1.49 -9.01 -7.47
N ASN A 512 1.41 -9.85 -8.48
CA ASN A 512 0.57 -9.58 -9.63
C ASN A 512 -0.86 -10.15 -9.42
N ASP A 513 -1.49 -9.77 -8.30
CA ASP A 513 -2.83 -10.22 -7.90
C ASP A 513 -3.75 -9.05 -7.52
N LEU A 514 -4.90 -8.97 -8.18
CA LEU A 514 -5.92 -7.95 -7.91
C LEU A 514 -6.51 -8.04 -6.48
N GLN A 515 -6.43 -9.21 -5.84
CA GLN A 515 -6.88 -9.41 -4.47
C GLN A 515 -6.07 -8.58 -3.47
N ASP A 516 -4.82 -8.27 -3.77
CA ASP A 516 -3.99 -7.40 -2.94
C ASP A 516 -4.49 -5.95 -2.95
N ALA A 517 -5.06 -5.48 -4.05
CA ALA A 517 -5.70 -4.17 -4.10
C ALA A 517 -6.95 -4.10 -3.20
N VAL A 518 -7.73 -5.19 -3.14
CA VAL A 518 -8.84 -5.32 -2.17
C VAL A 518 -8.31 -5.21 -0.75
N THR A 519 -7.25 -5.97 -0.45
CA THR A 519 -6.59 -6.00 0.86
C THR A 519 -6.04 -4.63 1.24
N ALA A 520 -5.44 -3.90 0.28
CA ALA A 520 -4.92 -2.54 0.50
C ALA A 520 -6.03 -1.56 0.94
N ILE A 521 -7.19 -1.58 0.26
CA ILE A 521 -8.33 -0.73 0.63
C ILE A 521 -8.94 -1.16 1.97
N GLN A 522 -9.02 -2.47 2.26
CA GLN A 522 -9.49 -2.98 3.56
C GLN A 522 -8.55 -2.56 4.69
N LEU A 523 -7.24 -2.68 4.49
CA LEU A 523 -6.22 -2.25 5.44
C LEU A 523 -6.32 -0.76 5.73
N SER A 524 -6.48 0.06 4.68
CA SER A 524 -6.71 1.49 4.81
C SER A 524 -7.97 1.78 5.66
N ARG A 525 -9.10 1.15 5.35
CA ARG A 525 -10.36 1.31 6.11
C ARG A 525 -10.21 0.91 7.58
N ALA A 526 -9.51 -0.19 7.86
CA ALA A 526 -9.25 -0.66 9.22
C ALA A 526 -8.36 0.32 9.98
N THR A 527 -7.28 0.80 9.36
CA THR A 527 -6.35 1.77 9.97
C THR A 527 -7.05 3.08 10.30
N ILE A 528 -7.82 3.64 9.36
CA ILE A 528 -8.54 4.90 9.59
C ILE A 528 -9.66 4.73 10.61
N ARG A 529 -10.33 3.58 10.67
CA ARG A 529 -11.30 3.27 11.73
C ARG A 529 -10.61 3.29 13.09
N ASN A 530 -9.48 2.61 13.23
CA ASN A 530 -8.71 2.60 14.47
C ASN A 530 -8.28 4.02 14.88
N ILE A 531 -7.79 4.84 13.93
CA ILE A 531 -7.46 6.24 14.22
C ILE A 531 -8.69 7.00 14.74
N LYS A 532 -9.84 6.86 14.10
CA LYS A 532 -11.09 7.54 14.53
C LYS A 532 -11.54 7.08 15.91
N GLU A 533 -11.45 5.80 16.22
CA GLU A 533 -11.76 5.25 17.55
C GLU A 533 -10.81 5.79 18.61
N ASN A 534 -9.51 5.82 18.33
CA ASN A 534 -8.51 6.39 19.23
C ASN A 534 -8.74 7.89 19.48
N LEU A 535 -9.03 8.66 18.43
CA LEU A 535 -9.39 10.07 18.56
C LEU A 535 -10.65 10.28 19.38
N PHE A 536 -11.69 9.47 19.16
CA PHE A 536 -12.92 9.54 19.94
C PHE A 536 -12.63 9.33 21.43
N TRP A 537 -11.90 8.28 21.80
CA TRP A 537 -11.58 8.02 23.20
C TRP A 537 -10.67 9.10 23.79
N ALA A 538 -9.70 9.63 23.02
CA ALA A 538 -8.83 10.71 23.46
C ALA A 538 -9.57 12.00 23.82
N PHE A 539 -10.73 12.26 23.23
CA PHE A 539 -11.57 13.42 23.57
C PHE A 539 -12.69 13.11 24.55
N CYS A 540 -13.25 11.91 24.51
CA CYS A 540 -14.41 11.52 25.30
C CYS A 540 -14.14 11.64 26.81
N TYR A 541 -12.99 11.12 27.28
CA TYR A 541 -12.65 11.19 28.69
C TYR A 541 -12.39 12.64 29.17
N ASN A 542 -11.84 13.50 28.29
CA ASN A 542 -11.66 14.92 28.59
C ASN A 542 -13.00 15.64 28.69
N ALA A 543 -13.95 15.35 27.79
CA ALA A 543 -15.28 15.94 27.81
C ALA A 543 -16.05 15.61 29.09
N ILE A 544 -15.83 14.43 29.66
CA ILE A 544 -16.40 14.00 30.94
C ILE A 544 -15.59 14.54 32.12
N GLY A 545 -14.26 14.46 32.02
CA GLY A 545 -13.34 14.80 33.11
C GLY A 545 -13.28 16.30 33.43
N ILE A 546 -13.39 17.17 32.43
CA ILE A 546 -13.34 18.63 32.62
C ILE A 546 -14.47 19.12 33.52
N PRO A 547 -15.77 18.82 33.32
CA PRO A 547 -16.83 19.17 34.21
C PRO A 547 -16.67 18.62 35.64
N LEU A 548 -16.19 17.38 35.78
CA LEU A 548 -15.90 16.77 37.07
C LEU A 548 -14.78 17.52 37.81
N ALA A 549 -13.71 17.85 37.11
CA ALA A 549 -12.56 18.60 37.66
C ALA A 549 -12.96 20.05 38.03
N ALA A 550 -13.78 20.67 37.20
CA ALA A 550 -14.35 22.00 37.48
C ALA A 550 -15.26 22.02 38.71
N GLY A 551 -15.71 20.87 39.20
CA GLY A 551 -16.57 20.75 40.37
C GLY A 551 -18.04 21.00 40.10
N VAL A 552 -18.53 20.81 38.88
CA VAL A 552 -19.95 20.97 38.51
C VAL A 552 -20.86 20.10 39.39
N PHE A 553 -20.41 18.95 39.82
CA PHE A 553 -21.15 18.01 40.66
C PHE A 553 -20.86 18.19 42.17
N TYR A 554 -20.01 19.15 42.57
CA TYR A 554 -19.66 19.38 43.96
C TYR A 554 -20.89 19.68 44.84
N PRO A 555 -21.87 20.52 44.41
CA PRO A 555 -23.05 20.78 45.20
C PRO A 555 -23.92 19.56 45.50
N LEU A 556 -23.87 18.52 44.64
CA LEU A 556 -24.65 17.28 44.75
C LEU A 556 -23.90 16.18 45.50
N LEU A 557 -22.61 16.03 45.24
CA LEU A 557 -21.80 14.89 45.70
C LEU A 557 -20.82 15.26 46.81
N ASN A 558 -20.64 16.54 47.11
CA ASN A 558 -19.63 17.07 48.02
C ASN A 558 -18.23 16.48 47.78
N TRP A 559 -17.91 16.20 46.49
CA TRP A 559 -16.70 15.59 46.06
C TRP A 559 -16.03 16.40 44.95
N GLN A 560 -14.73 16.57 45.06
CA GLN A 560 -13.91 17.29 44.09
C GLN A 560 -12.78 16.40 43.57
N LEU A 561 -12.61 16.36 42.28
CA LEU A 561 -11.51 15.61 41.64
C LEU A 561 -10.18 16.26 42.00
N SER A 562 -9.24 15.48 42.56
CA SER A 562 -7.90 16.01 42.80
C SER A 562 -7.04 15.96 41.54
N PRO A 563 -6.05 16.87 41.40
CA PRO A 563 -5.13 16.88 40.26
C PRO A 563 -4.38 15.56 40.08
N MET A 564 -4.15 14.84 41.17
CA MET A 564 -3.49 13.54 41.19
C MET A 564 -4.31 12.46 40.44
N PHE A 565 -5.62 12.38 40.73
CA PHE A 565 -6.51 11.47 40.01
C PHE A 565 -6.64 11.86 38.53
N GLY A 566 -6.66 13.16 38.22
CA GLY A 566 -6.65 13.66 36.84
C GLY A 566 -5.41 13.21 36.07
N SER A 567 -4.21 13.32 36.67
CA SER A 567 -2.95 12.92 36.06
C SER A 567 -2.84 11.38 35.89
N ALA A 568 -3.34 10.61 36.85
CA ALA A 568 -3.43 9.16 36.75
C ALA A 568 -4.34 8.72 35.60
N ALA A 569 -5.55 9.27 35.53
CA ALA A 569 -6.50 8.99 34.45
C ALA A 569 -5.91 9.32 33.06
N MET A 570 -5.18 10.43 32.95
CA MET A 570 -4.51 10.85 31.74
C MET A 570 -3.38 9.88 31.34
N SER A 571 -2.57 9.40 32.29
CA SER A 571 -1.50 8.43 32.03
C SER A 571 -2.08 7.09 31.55
N PHE A 572 -3.17 6.62 32.15
CA PHE A 572 -3.88 5.42 31.69
C PHE A 572 -4.50 5.61 30.30
N SER A 573 -5.05 6.79 30.00
CA SER A 573 -5.59 7.08 28.67
C SER A 573 -4.55 6.89 27.57
N SER A 574 -3.29 7.28 27.80
CA SER A 574 -2.20 7.06 26.83
C SER A 574 -1.87 5.58 26.57
N VAL A 575 -2.24 4.69 27.49
CA VAL A 575 -2.07 3.24 27.34
C VAL A 575 -3.26 2.60 26.61
N PHE A 576 -4.47 3.15 26.79
CA PHE A 576 -5.68 2.65 26.13
C PHE A 576 -5.80 3.08 24.67
N VAL A 577 -5.24 4.19 24.26
CA VAL A 577 -5.16 4.72 22.89
C VAL A 577 -3.91 4.20 22.19
#